data_8ac0414dc4e5bb9dc04d48c2c2fc5d99
#
_entry.id   8ac0414dc4e5bb9dc04d48c2c2fc5d99
#
_cell.length_a   1.000
_cell.length_b   1.000
_cell.length_c   1.000
_cell.angle_alpha   90.00
_cell.angle_beta   90.00
_cell.angle_gamma   90.00
#
_symmetry.space_group_name_H-M   'P 1'
#
loop_
_entity.id
_entity.type
_entity.pdbx_description
1 polymer ?
#
loop_
_entity_poly.entity_id
_entity_poly.type
_entity_poly.pdbx_seq_one_letter_code
_entity_poly.pdbx_strand_id
1 'polypeptide(L)'
;DGTYLLFKNLLPKYGIDVVWMHDVSPKGWEKAFAAHPGTKLAYLETPVNPSLRLTDIRALADLAHQHGARVAVDNTFATPFCQRPFTLGADLVVHSTTKFLSGHGQLIGGAAMTTDLALLKGELYSIYKLMGATPSPMDTWLANIGLKTFELRMQRHCRNALRVAKSLESHPGVERVYYPGLTSHPDHDLARVQMMDYGGMISFELKGGLEAGRRMMDRVTIATLAVSLGNVDTLIQHPASMTHRNTPREERLAAGITDGLVRLSVGIEDSTDIVRDLLGAIEG
;
A
#
# COMPACT_ATOMS: atom_id res chain seq x y z
N ASP A 1 -8.50 2.97 -1.97
CA ASP A 1 -9.92 3.37 -2.27
C ASP A 1 -10.34 4.64 -1.53
N GLY A 2 -10.24 4.72 -0.20
CA GLY A 2 -10.68 5.89 0.56
C GLY A 2 -9.99 7.19 0.15
N THR A 3 -8.68 7.19 0.04
CA THR A 3 -7.87 8.35 -0.38
C THR A 3 -8.24 8.80 -1.80
N TYR A 4 -8.41 7.84 -2.73
CA TYR A 4 -8.85 8.15 -4.09
C TYR A 4 -10.22 8.84 -4.11
N LEU A 5 -11.20 8.31 -3.37
CA LEU A 5 -12.54 8.91 -3.27
C LEU A 5 -12.52 10.28 -2.59
N LEU A 6 -11.69 10.46 -1.56
CA LEU A 6 -11.45 11.73 -0.90
C LEU A 6 -10.96 12.77 -1.91
N PHE A 7 -9.92 12.45 -2.66
CA PHE A 7 -9.30 13.37 -3.62
C PHE A 7 -10.21 13.63 -4.84
N LYS A 8 -10.88 12.59 -5.34
CA LYS A 8 -11.74 12.71 -6.52
C LYS A 8 -13.07 13.41 -6.24
N ASN A 9 -13.70 13.10 -5.10
CA ASN A 9 -15.10 13.48 -4.88
C ASN A 9 -15.28 14.55 -3.81
N LEU A 10 -14.39 14.65 -2.84
CA LEU A 10 -14.58 15.52 -1.69
C LEU A 10 -13.71 16.78 -1.75
N LEU A 11 -12.40 16.68 -1.94
CA LEU A 11 -11.50 17.83 -1.93
C LEU A 11 -11.86 18.90 -2.97
N PRO A 12 -12.31 18.56 -4.19
CA PRO A 12 -12.75 19.58 -5.16
C PRO A 12 -13.92 20.42 -4.66
N LYS A 13 -14.79 19.90 -3.78
CA LYS A 13 -15.89 20.66 -3.18
C LYS A 13 -15.42 21.74 -2.21
N TYR A 14 -14.16 21.64 -1.75
CA TYR A 14 -13.50 22.64 -0.90
C TYR A 14 -12.53 23.53 -1.67
N GLY A 15 -12.61 23.55 -3.01
CA GLY A 15 -11.74 24.37 -3.85
C GLY A 15 -10.31 23.88 -3.94
N ILE A 16 -10.07 22.58 -3.73
CA ILE A 16 -8.75 21.96 -3.86
C ILE A 16 -8.70 21.24 -5.20
N ASP A 17 -7.86 21.72 -6.10
CA ASP A 17 -7.61 21.08 -7.39
C ASP A 17 -6.68 19.88 -7.21
N VAL A 18 -7.03 18.78 -7.85
CA VAL A 18 -6.26 17.53 -7.79
C VAL A 18 -5.77 17.14 -9.18
N VAL A 19 -4.47 17.03 -9.32
CA VAL A 19 -3.81 16.54 -10.53
C VAL A 19 -3.40 15.09 -10.35
N TRP A 20 -3.96 14.20 -11.18
CA TRP A 20 -3.65 12.78 -11.14
C TRP A 20 -2.40 12.47 -11.95
N MET A 21 -1.41 11.83 -11.30
CA MET A 21 -0.16 11.43 -11.92
C MET A 21 -0.26 10.01 -12.46
N HIS A 22 0.00 9.83 -13.75
CA HIS A 22 0.12 8.51 -14.40
C HIS A 22 1.58 8.12 -14.62
N ASP A 23 2.45 9.11 -14.88
CA ASP A 23 3.89 8.92 -14.99
C ASP A 23 4.55 9.39 -13.68
N VAL A 24 4.89 8.44 -12.82
CA VAL A 24 5.53 8.69 -11.53
C VAL A 24 7.07 8.72 -11.61
N SER A 25 7.64 8.75 -12.80
CA SER A 25 9.06 8.97 -13.01
C SER A 25 9.46 10.40 -12.60
N PRO A 26 10.74 10.67 -12.27
CA PRO A 26 11.21 12.04 -12.00
C PRO A 26 10.86 13.04 -13.11
N LYS A 27 10.95 12.62 -14.38
CA LYS A 27 10.55 13.45 -15.52
C LYS A 27 9.03 13.72 -15.58
N GLY A 28 8.22 12.75 -15.19
CA GLY A 28 6.77 12.91 -15.09
C GLY A 28 6.40 13.95 -14.04
N TRP A 29 7.02 13.88 -12.88
CA TRP A 29 6.83 14.86 -11.80
C TRP A 29 7.30 16.26 -12.20
N GLU A 30 8.47 16.39 -12.85
CA GLU A 30 8.99 17.67 -13.35
C GLU A 30 7.98 18.34 -14.30
N LYS A 31 7.45 17.59 -15.26
CA LYS A 31 6.41 18.08 -16.19
C LYS A 31 5.15 18.52 -15.45
N ALA A 32 4.72 17.78 -14.44
CA ALA A 32 3.52 18.10 -13.67
C ALA A 32 3.70 19.40 -12.88
N PHE A 33 4.81 19.58 -12.18
CA PHE A 33 5.09 20.82 -11.46
C PHE A 33 5.22 22.02 -12.40
N ALA A 34 5.83 21.84 -13.57
CA ALA A 34 5.93 22.90 -14.58
C ALA A 34 4.55 23.30 -15.15
N ALA A 35 3.66 22.31 -15.35
CA ALA A 35 2.30 22.56 -15.86
C ALA A 35 1.35 23.12 -14.79
N HIS A 36 1.63 22.89 -13.52
CA HIS A 36 0.80 23.30 -12.38
C HIS A 36 1.62 24.10 -11.34
N PRO A 37 2.09 25.30 -11.70
CA PRO A 37 2.82 26.17 -10.78
C PRO A 37 1.91 26.55 -9.60
N GLY A 38 2.46 26.55 -8.40
CA GLY A 38 1.69 26.81 -7.17
C GLY A 38 1.09 25.56 -6.52
N THR A 39 1.39 24.35 -7.02
CA THR A 39 1.13 23.10 -6.31
C THR A 39 1.68 23.18 -4.89
N LYS A 40 0.86 22.81 -3.90
CA LYS A 40 1.21 22.89 -2.47
C LYS A 40 1.64 21.54 -1.89
N LEU A 41 1.13 20.46 -2.46
CA LEU A 41 1.34 19.13 -1.92
C LEU A 41 1.49 18.09 -3.04
N ALA A 42 2.55 17.31 -3.00
CA ALA A 42 2.67 16.05 -3.71
C ALA A 42 2.31 14.93 -2.74
N TYR A 43 1.23 14.20 -3.04
CA TYR A 43 0.79 13.04 -2.25
C TYR A 43 1.08 11.77 -3.02
N LEU A 44 1.74 10.81 -2.37
CA LEU A 44 2.05 9.52 -3.00
C LEU A 44 1.83 8.36 -2.03
N GLU A 45 1.51 7.20 -2.59
CA GLU A 45 1.51 5.90 -1.92
C GLU A 45 2.65 5.09 -2.52
N THR A 46 3.54 4.54 -1.68
CA THR A 46 4.65 3.71 -2.16
C THR A 46 5.06 2.69 -1.09
N PRO A 47 5.00 1.35 -1.41
CA PRO A 47 4.51 0.73 -2.65
C PRO A 47 3.03 0.99 -2.94
N VAL A 48 2.67 1.10 -4.22
CA VAL A 48 1.31 1.41 -4.69
C VAL A 48 0.39 0.19 -4.62
N ASN A 49 -0.82 0.35 -4.11
CA ASN A 49 -1.85 -0.69 -4.08
C ASN A 49 -2.67 -0.69 -5.40
N PRO A 50 -2.80 -1.81 -6.14
CA PRO A 50 -2.26 -3.13 -5.84
C PRO A 50 -0.95 -3.47 -6.59
N SER A 51 -0.44 -2.61 -7.44
CA SER A 51 0.64 -2.91 -8.38
C SER A 51 2.03 -3.09 -7.73
N LEU A 52 2.19 -2.65 -6.48
CA LEU A 52 3.42 -2.63 -5.70
C LEU A 52 4.59 -1.87 -6.38
N ARG A 53 4.27 -1.00 -7.37
CA ARG A 53 5.26 -0.09 -7.96
C ARG A 53 5.76 0.90 -6.92
N LEU A 54 7.01 1.31 -7.06
CA LEU A 54 7.62 2.28 -6.16
C LEU A 54 7.81 3.62 -6.85
N THR A 55 7.72 4.68 -6.04
CA THR A 55 8.14 6.03 -6.42
C THR A 55 9.40 6.39 -5.64
N ASP A 56 10.39 6.97 -6.30
CA ASP A 56 11.59 7.51 -5.66
C ASP A 56 11.22 8.72 -4.80
N ILE A 57 11.13 8.49 -3.48
CA ILE A 57 10.72 9.51 -2.52
C ILE A 57 11.72 10.67 -2.50
N ARG A 58 13.02 10.37 -2.53
CA ARG A 58 14.07 11.40 -2.46
C ARG A 58 14.04 12.30 -3.69
N ALA A 59 14.02 11.71 -4.88
CA ALA A 59 13.97 12.48 -6.12
C ALA A 59 12.71 13.35 -6.19
N LEU A 60 11.56 12.84 -5.74
CA LEU A 60 10.33 13.61 -5.68
C LEU A 60 10.41 14.73 -4.62
N ALA A 61 10.95 14.45 -3.44
CA ALA A 61 11.05 15.45 -2.38
C ALA A 61 11.96 16.61 -2.79
N ASP A 62 13.13 16.31 -3.36
CA ASP A 62 14.07 17.34 -3.86
C ASP A 62 13.39 18.22 -4.92
N LEU A 63 12.64 17.61 -5.85
CA LEU A 63 11.92 18.32 -6.88
C LEU A 63 10.75 19.16 -6.31
N ALA A 64 9.92 18.59 -5.47
CA ALA A 64 8.76 19.26 -4.86
C ALA A 64 9.19 20.49 -4.06
N HIS A 65 10.26 20.37 -3.28
CA HIS A 65 10.81 21.48 -2.49
C HIS A 65 11.33 22.62 -3.36
N GLN A 66 11.93 22.33 -4.52
CA GLN A 66 12.33 23.37 -5.49
C GLN A 66 11.13 24.17 -6.01
N HIS A 67 9.94 23.56 -6.05
CA HIS A 67 8.69 24.21 -6.44
C HIS A 67 7.88 24.77 -5.24
N GLY A 68 8.42 24.71 -4.01
CA GLY A 68 7.75 25.17 -2.80
C GLY A 68 6.58 24.30 -2.35
N ALA A 69 6.52 23.05 -2.83
CA ALA A 69 5.51 22.07 -2.46
C ALA A 69 6.03 21.13 -1.35
N ARG A 70 5.14 20.69 -0.46
CA ARG A 70 5.41 19.63 0.52
C ARG A 70 5.17 18.26 -0.08
N VAL A 71 5.80 17.24 0.51
CA VAL A 71 5.61 15.83 0.13
C VAL A 71 4.97 15.07 1.28
N ALA A 72 3.82 14.43 1.01
CA ALA A 72 3.15 13.51 1.91
C ALA A 72 3.23 12.07 1.36
N VAL A 73 3.71 11.15 2.18
CA VAL A 73 3.84 9.75 1.81
C VAL A 73 2.88 8.89 2.62
N ASP A 74 1.95 8.22 1.94
CA ASP A 74 1.22 7.11 2.54
C ASP A 74 2.14 5.89 2.60
N ASN A 75 2.62 5.61 3.81
CA ASN A 75 3.59 4.56 4.07
C ASN A 75 2.93 3.29 4.67
N THR A 76 1.62 3.14 4.47
CA THR A 76 0.84 2.05 5.08
C THR A 76 1.35 0.67 4.72
N PHE A 77 1.74 0.42 3.45
CA PHE A 77 2.20 -0.89 2.99
C PHE A 77 3.61 -1.23 3.48
N ALA A 78 4.53 -0.28 3.36
CA ALA A 78 5.91 -0.48 3.79
C ALA A 78 6.05 -0.45 5.30
N THR A 79 5.32 0.40 5.98
CA THR A 79 5.44 0.71 7.41
C THR A 79 6.80 1.33 7.78
N PRO A 80 6.96 1.91 8.96
CA PRO A 80 8.26 2.45 9.38
C PRO A 80 9.33 1.37 9.62
N PHE A 81 8.94 0.09 9.63
CA PHE A 81 9.86 -1.03 9.68
C PHE A 81 10.62 -1.19 8.36
N CYS A 82 9.91 -1.14 7.23
CA CYS A 82 10.52 -1.35 5.92
C CYS A 82 10.98 -0.06 5.24
N GLN A 83 10.35 1.09 5.53
CA GLN A 83 10.66 2.35 4.83
C GLN A 83 10.44 3.54 5.75
N ARG A 84 11.38 4.49 5.74
CA ARG A 84 11.36 5.69 6.58
C ARG A 84 11.34 6.97 5.73
N PRO A 85 10.18 7.42 5.26
CA PRO A 85 10.09 8.53 4.30
C PRO A 85 10.71 9.85 4.76
N PHE A 86 10.72 10.13 6.08
CA PHE A 86 11.40 11.33 6.61
C PHE A 86 12.89 11.35 6.31
N THR A 87 13.58 10.21 6.30
CA THR A 87 15.00 10.15 5.96
C THR A 87 15.26 10.35 4.46
N LEU A 88 14.18 10.34 3.68
CA LEU A 88 14.17 10.51 2.23
C LEU A 88 13.61 11.89 1.81
N GLY A 89 13.29 12.77 2.76
CA GLY A 89 12.86 14.14 2.48
C GLY A 89 11.36 14.38 2.53
N ALA A 90 10.53 13.40 2.90
CA ALA A 90 9.10 13.62 3.08
C ALA A 90 8.82 14.60 4.23
N ASP A 91 7.84 15.49 4.06
CA ASP A 91 7.39 16.45 5.07
C ASP A 91 6.31 15.87 5.98
N LEU A 92 5.47 15.00 5.41
CA LEU A 92 4.41 14.29 6.11
C LEU A 92 4.46 12.79 5.77
N VAL A 93 4.15 11.98 6.77
CA VAL A 93 3.96 10.54 6.61
C VAL A 93 2.59 10.18 7.13
N VAL A 94 1.81 9.45 6.33
CA VAL A 94 0.47 9.00 6.70
C VAL A 94 0.45 7.48 6.80
N HIS A 95 -0.31 6.99 7.76
CA HIS A 95 -0.58 5.56 7.90
C HIS A 95 -2.06 5.30 8.17
N SER A 96 -2.61 4.26 7.58
CA SER A 96 -3.79 3.62 8.12
C SER A 96 -3.37 2.76 9.33
N THR A 97 -3.72 3.20 10.53
CA THR A 97 -3.47 2.42 11.75
C THR A 97 -4.32 1.14 11.79
N THR A 98 -5.37 1.07 10.99
CA THR A 98 -6.20 -0.12 10.73
C THR A 98 -5.39 -1.33 10.29
N LYS A 99 -4.24 -1.11 9.63
CA LYS A 99 -3.42 -2.11 8.94
C LYS A 99 -2.31 -2.65 9.83
N PHE A 100 -1.11 -2.82 9.31
CA PHE A 100 0.05 -3.38 10.00
C PHE A 100 0.37 -2.76 11.36
N LEU A 101 0.10 -1.46 11.57
CA LEU A 101 0.40 -0.82 12.85
C LEU A 101 -0.39 -1.44 14.00
N SER A 102 -1.71 -1.60 13.87
CA SER A 102 -2.51 -2.37 14.85
C SER A 102 -2.37 -3.87 14.65
N GLY A 103 -2.38 -4.32 13.41
CA GLY A 103 -2.07 -5.69 12.97
C GLY A 103 -3.09 -6.77 13.32
N HIS A 104 -4.24 -6.45 13.89
CA HIS A 104 -5.20 -7.43 14.39
C HIS A 104 -6.62 -7.24 13.84
N GLY A 105 -6.82 -6.33 12.88
CA GLY A 105 -8.12 -6.10 12.24
C GLY A 105 -9.24 -5.59 13.15
N GLN A 106 -8.90 -4.98 14.27
CA GLN A 106 -9.82 -4.70 15.38
C GLN A 106 -10.17 -3.21 15.53
N LEU A 107 -9.59 -2.34 14.70
CA LEU A 107 -9.87 -0.90 14.71
C LEU A 107 -9.84 -0.30 13.31
N ILE A 108 -10.47 0.85 13.18
CA ILE A 108 -10.35 1.71 11.99
C ILE A 108 -9.75 3.04 12.46
N GLY A 109 -8.63 3.44 11.83
CA GLY A 109 -7.99 4.68 12.21
C GLY A 109 -6.85 5.07 11.28
N GLY A 110 -6.31 6.27 11.51
CA GLY A 110 -5.20 6.83 10.77
C GLY A 110 -4.26 7.61 11.68
N ALA A 111 -3.04 7.80 11.20
CA ALA A 111 -2.07 8.67 11.83
C ALA A 111 -1.37 9.51 10.76
N ALA A 112 -1.22 10.80 11.03
CA ALA A 112 -0.41 11.72 10.26
C ALA A 112 0.75 12.22 11.12
N MET A 113 1.95 12.18 10.60
CA MET A 113 3.18 12.52 11.30
C MET A 113 3.97 13.54 10.52
N THR A 114 4.65 14.42 11.22
CA THR A 114 5.61 15.36 10.64
C THR A 114 6.72 15.67 11.64
N THR A 115 7.89 16.05 11.17
CA THR A 115 8.99 16.59 11.97
C THR A 115 8.90 18.10 12.14
N ASP A 116 8.04 18.77 11.37
CA ASP A 116 7.74 20.20 11.50
C ASP A 116 6.81 20.44 12.69
N LEU A 117 7.37 20.86 13.83
CA LEU A 117 6.61 21.12 15.05
C LEU A 117 5.67 22.33 14.93
N ALA A 118 5.96 23.30 14.07
CA ALA A 118 5.07 24.43 13.83
C ALA A 118 3.82 23.97 13.09
N LEU A 119 3.99 23.19 12.02
CA LEU A 119 2.89 22.56 11.31
C LEU A 119 2.05 21.65 12.21
N LEU A 120 2.72 20.80 13.02
CA LEU A 120 2.04 19.87 13.93
C LEU A 120 1.18 20.58 14.97
N LYS A 121 1.75 21.56 15.67
CA LYS A 121 1.08 22.28 16.79
C LYS A 121 0.09 23.36 16.29
N GLY A 122 0.27 23.85 15.07
CA GLY A 122 -0.58 24.84 14.42
C GLY A 122 -1.71 24.22 13.62
N GLU A 123 -1.49 24.10 12.32
CA GLU A 123 -2.53 23.73 11.36
C GLU A 123 -3.08 22.32 11.57
N LEU A 124 -2.21 21.31 11.72
CA LEU A 124 -2.66 19.92 11.89
C LEU A 124 -3.45 19.72 13.17
N TYR A 125 -2.96 20.29 14.29
CA TYR A 125 -3.68 20.21 15.56
C TYR A 125 -5.02 20.94 15.52
N SER A 126 -5.10 22.09 14.84
CA SER A 126 -6.34 22.85 14.70
C SER A 126 -7.38 22.05 13.90
N ILE A 127 -6.97 21.46 12.76
CA ILE A 127 -7.85 20.61 11.94
C ILE A 127 -8.32 19.39 12.76
N TYR A 128 -7.39 18.68 13.38
CA TYR A 128 -7.68 17.52 14.23
C TYR A 128 -8.73 17.85 15.30
N LYS A 129 -8.53 18.95 16.02
CA LYS A 129 -9.40 19.39 17.12
C LYS A 129 -10.77 19.88 16.65
N LEU A 130 -10.80 20.70 15.59
CA LEU A 130 -12.02 21.40 15.17
C LEU A 130 -12.90 20.53 14.26
N MET A 131 -12.32 19.67 13.44
CA MET A 131 -13.07 18.75 12.59
C MET A 131 -13.49 17.46 13.31
N GLY A 132 -12.96 17.20 14.49
CA GLY A 132 -13.37 16.07 15.33
C GLY A 132 -12.89 14.70 14.82
N ALA A 133 -11.89 14.64 13.95
CA ALA A 133 -11.30 13.39 13.45
C ALA A 133 -10.43 12.70 14.52
N THR A 134 -10.94 12.61 15.74
CA THR A 134 -10.24 12.02 16.89
C THR A 134 -10.65 10.56 17.08
N PRO A 135 -9.69 9.63 17.25
CA PRO A 135 -10.03 8.24 17.55
C PRO A 135 -10.65 8.13 18.96
N SER A 136 -11.43 7.08 19.16
CA SER A 136 -11.93 6.76 20.49
C SER A 136 -10.78 6.35 21.44
N PRO A 137 -10.91 6.50 22.77
CA PRO A 137 -9.92 5.98 23.70
C PRO A 137 -9.67 4.48 23.54
N MET A 138 -10.71 3.71 23.20
CA MET A 138 -10.61 2.27 22.97
C MET A 138 -9.75 1.96 21.72
N ASP A 139 -10.01 2.63 20.59
CA ASP A 139 -9.22 2.44 19.37
C ASP A 139 -7.76 2.83 19.60
N THR A 140 -7.52 3.91 20.34
CA THR A 140 -6.16 4.36 20.70
C THR A 140 -5.44 3.32 21.57
N TRP A 141 -6.15 2.73 22.54
CA TRP A 141 -5.61 1.68 23.39
C TRP A 141 -5.30 0.41 22.60
N LEU A 142 -6.20 -0.02 21.72
CA LEU A 142 -5.99 -1.17 20.83
C LEU A 142 -4.80 -0.94 19.89
N ALA A 143 -4.68 0.25 19.30
CA ALA A 143 -3.54 0.60 18.46
C ALA A 143 -2.22 0.51 19.25
N ASN A 144 -2.20 1.02 20.49
CA ASN A 144 -1.02 0.95 21.34
C ASN A 144 -0.64 -0.50 21.72
N ILE A 145 -1.63 -1.35 21.97
CA ILE A 145 -1.37 -2.79 22.19
C ILE A 145 -0.75 -3.42 20.95
N GLY A 146 -1.31 -3.16 19.77
CA GLY A 146 -0.77 -3.66 18.50
C GLY A 146 0.67 -3.22 18.24
N LEU A 147 1.01 -1.96 18.56
CA LEU A 147 2.37 -1.43 18.38
C LEU A 147 3.42 -2.16 19.22
N LYS A 148 3.07 -2.73 20.38
CA LYS A 148 4.02 -3.45 21.24
C LYS A 148 4.64 -4.69 20.59
N THR A 149 3.94 -5.30 19.63
CA THR A 149 4.43 -6.48 18.89
C THR A 149 4.77 -6.15 17.43
N PHE A 150 4.74 -4.88 17.06
CA PHE A 150 4.85 -4.43 15.68
C PHE A 150 6.11 -4.94 14.97
N GLU A 151 7.28 -4.76 15.57
CA GLU A 151 8.55 -5.20 15.00
C GLU A 151 8.59 -6.71 14.77
N LEU A 152 8.20 -7.51 15.78
CA LEU A 152 8.17 -8.97 15.70
C LEU A 152 7.23 -9.44 14.58
N ARG A 153 6.07 -8.81 14.45
CA ARG A 153 5.11 -9.12 13.39
C ARG A 153 5.68 -8.78 12.02
N MET A 154 6.24 -7.57 11.85
CA MET A 154 6.80 -7.15 10.56
C MET A 154 7.95 -8.04 10.11
N GLN A 155 8.86 -8.43 11.00
CA GLN A 155 9.92 -9.39 10.68
C GLN A 155 9.34 -10.70 10.13
N ARG A 156 8.26 -11.20 10.74
CA ARG A 156 7.61 -12.43 10.31
C ARG A 156 6.86 -12.25 8.99
N HIS A 157 6.10 -11.15 8.82
CA HIS A 157 5.42 -10.80 7.58
C HIS A 157 6.40 -10.74 6.40
N CYS A 158 7.49 -10.00 6.52
CA CYS A 158 8.50 -9.83 5.46
C CYS A 158 9.14 -11.17 5.08
N ARG A 159 9.58 -11.96 6.08
CA ARG A 159 10.16 -13.27 5.84
C ARG A 159 9.18 -14.23 5.15
N ASN A 160 7.94 -14.26 5.61
CA ASN A 160 6.91 -15.09 5.00
C ASN A 160 6.61 -14.63 3.57
N ALA A 161 6.45 -13.33 3.36
CA ALA A 161 6.16 -12.76 2.04
C ALA A 161 7.26 -13.07 1.02
N LEU A 162 8.53 -12.94 1.39
CA LEU A 162 9.62 -13.27 0.49
C LEU A 162 9.60 -14.76 0.09
N ARG A 163 9.32 -15.67 1.03
CA ARG A 163 9.22 -17.10 0.75
C ARG A 163 8.04 -17.41 -0.16
N VAL A 164 6.87 -16.86 0.15
CA VAL A 164 5.64 -17.03 -0.65
C VAL A 164 5.85 -16.47 -2.06
N ALA A 165 6.42 -15.26 -2.20
CA ALA A 165 6.67 -14.63 -3.49
C ALA A 165 7.58 -15.50 -4.38
N LYS A 166 8.66 -16.05 -3.83
CA LYS A 166 9.55 -16.97 -4.56
C LYS A 166 8.86 -18.26 -4.99
N SER A 167 8.00 -18.81 -4.14
CA SER A 167 7.24 -20.04 -4.47
C SER A 167 6.21 -19.77 -5.57
N LEU A 168 5.52 -18.63 -5.52
CA LEU A 168 4.58 -18.21 -6.57
C LEU A 168 5.29 -17.92 -7.89
N GLU A 169 6.45 -17.26 -7.86
CA GLU A 169 7.22 -16.90 -9.06
C GLU A 169 7.66 -18.14 -9.85
N SER A 170 7.94 -19.25 -9.17
CA SER A 170 8.35 -20.51 -9.81
C SER A 170 7.15 -21.38 -10.26
N HIS A 171 5.91 -21.01 -9.94
CA HIS A 171 4.74 -21.84 -10.23
C HIS A 171 4.24 -21.66 -11.67
N PRO A 172 4.02 -22.76 -12.44
CA PRO A 172 3.62 -22.67 -13.85
C PRO A 172 2.26 -22.01 -14.10
N GLY A 173 1.35 -22.02 -13.12
CA GLY A 173 0.03 -21.36 -13.17
C GLY A 173 0.07 -19.85 -12.91
N VAL A 174 1.23 -19.30 -12.49
CA VAL A 174 1.45 -17.88 -12.26
C VAL A 174 2.14 -17.26 -13.47
N GLU A 175 1.62 -16.14 -13.95
CA GLU A 175 2.19 -15.38 -15.07
C GLU A 175 3.31 -14.46 -14.59
N ARG A 176 3.07 -13.75 -13.48
CA ARG A 176 3.98 -12.76 -12.91
C ARG A 176 3.72 -12.56 -11.43
N VAL A 177 4.77 -12.28 -10.67
CA VAL A 177 4.67 -11.84 -9.27
C VAL A 177 5.19 -10.42 -9.14
N TYR A 178 4.44 -9.58 -8.43
CA TYR A 178 4.85 -8.23 -8.04
C TYR A 178 5.19 -8.24 -6.55
N TYR A 179 6.47 -8.19 -6.26
CA TYR A 179 7.00 -8.09 -4.90
C TYR A 179 8.37 -7.40 -4.96
N PRO A 180 8.56 -6.25 -4.30
CA PRO A 180 9.80 -5.48 -4.43
C PRO A 180 11.07 -6.23 -4.04
N GLY A 181 10.95 -7.29 -3.24
CA GLY A 181 12.05 -8.17 -2.86
C GLY A 181 12.51 -9.18 -3.92
N LEU A 182 11.81 -9.32 -5.03
CA LEU A 182 12.22 -10.17 -6.16
C LEU A 182 13.03 -9.36 -7.17
N THR A 183 14.07 -9.98 -7.72
CA THR A 183 14.90 -9.35 -8.78
C THR A 183 14.15 -9.13 -10.09
N SER A 184 13.05 -9.84 -10.29
CA SER A 184 12.13 -9.68 -11.43
C SER A 184 11.20 -8.45 -11.29
N HIS A 185 11.13 -7.84 -10.09
CA HIS A 185 10.32 -6.65 -9.90
C HIS A 185 10.95 -5.44 -10.59
N PRO A 186 10.20 -4.63 -11.37
CA PRO A 186 10.76 -3.54 -12.15
C PRO A 186 11.46 -2.46 -11.31
N ASP A 187 11.04 -2.28 -10.07
CA ASP A 187 11.60 -1.28 -9.16
C ASP A 187 12.47 -1.93 -8.05
N HIS A 188 13.02 -3.15 -8.28
CA HIS A 188 13.83 -3.86 -7.28
C HIS A 188 15.07 -3.06 -6.86
N ASP A 189 15.75 -2.44 -7.80
CA ASP A 189 16.96 -1.66 -7.50
C ASP A 189 16.63 -0.42 -6.67
N LEU A 190 15.50 0.24 -6.95
CA LEU A 190 15.00 1.33 -6.11
C LEU A 190 14.63 0.82 -4.71
N ALA A 191 13.95 -0.33 -4.63
CA ALA A 191 13.59 -0.93 -3.35
C ALA A 191 14.83 -1.21 -2.47
N ARG A 192 15.90 -1.73 -3.05
CA ARG A 192 17.17 -2.01 -2.33
C ARG A 192 17.83 -0.77 -1.74
N VAL A 193 17.59 0.40 -2.32
CA VAL A 193 18.16 1.68 -1.85
C VAL A 193 17.23 2.38 -0.86
N GLN A 194 15.91 2.30 -1.13
CA GLN A 194 14.91 3.07 -0.40
C GLN A 194 14.33 2.32 0.80
N MET A 195 14.32 0.99 0.76
CA MET A 195 13.67 0.15 1.76
C MET A 195 14.69 -0.67 2.55
N MET A 196 14.39 -0.93 3.83
CA MET A 196 15.18 -1.81 4.71
C MET A 196 14.72 -3.27 4.63
N ASP A 197 13.45 -3.50 4.26
CA ASP A 197 12.83 -4.78 3.95
C ASP A 197 11.63 -4.52 3.03
N TYR A 198 11.01 -5.55 2.44
CA TYR A 198 10.10 -5.40 1.31
C TYR A 198 8.61 -5.54 1.67
N GLY A 199 8.28 -5.70 2.95
CA GLY A 199 6.91 -5.73 3.45
C GLY A 199 6.20 -7.06 3.31
N GLY A 200 4.92 -7.06 3.74
CA GLY A 200 4.06 -8.25 3.76
C GLY A 200 3.05 -8.34 2.61
N MET A 201 3.11 -7.43 1.63
CA MET A 201 2.16 -7.40 0.51
C MET A 201 2.76 -8.03 -0.73
N ILE A 202 1.97 -8.87 -1.41
CA ILE A 202 2.31 -9.48 -2.70
C ILE A 202 1.12 -9.26 -3.63
N SER A 203 1.39 -8.99 -4.90
CA SER A 203 0.41 -9.13 -5.96
C SER A 203 0.95 -10.09 -7.02
N PHE A 204 0.08 -10.86 -7.64
CA PHE A 204 0.49 -11.78 -8.69
C PHE A 204 -0.62 -11.99 -9.71
N GLU A 205 -0.23 -12.35 -10.93
CA GLU A 205 -1.12 -12.62 -12.06
C GLU A 205 -1.27 -14.12 -12.26
N LEU A 206 -2.51 -14.60 -12.29
CA LEU A 206 -2.82 -15.98 -12.62
C LEU A 206 -3.00 -16.16 -14.14
N LYS A 207 -2.42 -17.20 -14.69
CA LYS A 207 -2.77 -17.69 -16.03
C LYS A 207 -4.22 -18.19 -16.00
N GLY A 208 -5.00 -17.83 -17.03
CA GLY A 208 -6.43 -18.17 -17.08
C GLY A 208 -7.37 -17.08 -16.55
N GLY A 209 -6.83 -15.93 -16.17
CA GLY A 209 -7.59 -14.69 -15.95
C GLY A 209 -8.66 -14.81 -14.87
N LEU A 210 -9.86 -14.26 -15.16
CA LEU A 210 -10.95 -14.12 -14.20
C LEU A 210 -11.38 -15.45 -13.55
N GLU A 211 -11.48 -16.50 -14.34
CA GLU A 211 -11.96 -17.81 -13.86
C GLU A 211 -10.90 -18.49 -12.97
N ALA A 212 -9.62 -18.36 -13.30
CA ALA A 212 -8.54 -18.84 -12.43
C ALA A 212 -8.54 -18.12 -11.08
N GLY A 213 -8.72 -16.79 -11.10
CA GLY A 213 -8.85 -16.00 -9.89
C GLY A 213 -10.02 -16.44 -9.01
N ARG A 214 -11.20 -16.65 -9.61
CA ARG A 214 -12.38 -17.14 -8.88
C ARG A 214 -12.15 -18.52 -8.28
N ARG A 215 -11.67 -19.48 -9.08
CA ARG A 215 -11.38 -20.83 -8.58
C ARG A 215 -10.39 -20.83 -7.42
N MET A 216 -9.34 -20.00 -7.50
CA MET A 216 -8.40 -19.88 -6.40
C MET A 216 -9.07 -19.35 -5.12
N MET A 217 -9.94 -18.32 -5.22
CA MET A 217 -10.66 -17.78 -4.07
C MET A 217 -11.58 -18.81 -3.40
N ASP A 218 -12.15 -19.74 -4.16
CA ASP A 218 -13.04 -20.79 -3.65
C ASP A 218 -12.27 -21.95 -2.97
N ARG A 219 -10.94 -22.04 -3.17
CA ARG A 219 -10.13 -23.20 -2.76
C ARG A 219 -9.16 -22.93 -1.62
N VAL A 220 -8.75 -21.67 -1.43
CA VAL A 220 -7.88 -21.34 -0.28
C VAL A 220 -8.56 -21.69 1.03
N THR A 221 -7.81 -22.22 1.98
CA THR A 221 -8.31 -22.69 3.27
C THR A 221 -7.67 -21.99 4.46
N ILE A 222 -6.43 -21.51 4.31
CA ILE A 222 -5.70 -20.74 5.33
C ILE A 222 -5.85 -19.25 5.04
N ALA A 223 -5.63 -18.84 3.78
CA ALA A 223 -5.79 -17.47 3.38
C ALA A 223 -7.28 -17.06 3.45
N THR A 224 -7.58 -16.08 4.27
CA THR A 224 -8.96 -15.57 4.44
C THR A 224 -9.33 -14.65 3.29
N LEU A 225 -10.46 -14.90 2.64
CA LEU A 225 -11.01 -14.05 1.59
C LEU A 225 -11.52 -12.75 2.17
N ALA A 226 -10.73 -11.67 2.07
CA ALA A 226 -11.06 -10.38 2.64
C ALA A 226 -10.42 -9.21 1.87
N VAL A 227 -11.08 -8.05 1.94
CA VAL A 227 -10.63 -6.82 1.26
C VAL A 227 -9.59 -6.02 2.03
N SER A 228 -9.38 -6.30 3.32
CA SER A 228 -8.40 -5.62 4.16
C SER A 228 -6.97 -6.13 3.90
N LEU A 229 -6.02 -5.72 4.75
CA LEU A 229 -4.62 -6.13 4.71
C LEU A 229 -3.92 -5.83 6.04
N GLY A 230 -2.75 -6.39 6.24
CA GLY A 230 -1.88 -6.04 7.35
C GLY A 230 -2.27 -6.67 8.68
N ASN A 231 -3.17 -7.67 8.68
CA ASN A 231 -3.48 -8.50 9.83
C ASN A 231 -2.40 -9.55 10.06
N VAL A 232 -2.39 -10.12 11.26
CA VAL A 232 -1.62 -11.33 11.59
C VAL A 232 -2.04 -12.52 10.73
N ASP A 233 -3.31 -12.54 10.29
CA ASP A 233 -3.86 -13.55 9.38
C ASP A 233 -3.49 -13.22 7.92
N THR A 234 -3.25 -14.26 7.13
CA THR A 234 -3.10 -14.12 5.68
C THR A 234 -4.44 -13.79 5.03
N LEU A 235 -4.50 -12.63 4.34
CA LEU A 235 -5.69 -12.17 3.62
C LEU A 235 -5.46 -12.19 2.12
N ILE A 236 -6.44 -12.69 1.36
CA ILE A 236 -6.39 -12.77 -0.09
C ILE A 236 -7.61 -12.11 -0.73
N GLN A 237 -7.40 -11.45 -1.85
CA GLN A 237 -8.51 -10.95 -2.68
C GLN A 237 -8.17 -11.04 -4.16
N HIS A 238 -9.22 -11.22 -4.96
CA HIS A 238 -9.20 -11.11 -6.40
C HIS A 238 -9.96 -9.83 -6.81
N PRO A 239 -9.26 -8.70 -7.06
CA PRO A 239 -9.90 -7.40 -7.25
C PRO A 239 -10.96 -7.39 -8.35
N ALA A 240 -10.71 -8.10 -9.46
CA ALA A 240 -11.61 -8.14 -10.61
C ALA A 240 -13.01 -8.73 -10.30
N SER A 241 -13.09 -9.72 -9.40
CA SER A 241 -14.38 -10.32 -9.01
C SER A 241 -14.95 -9.77 -7.70
N MET A 242 -14.16 -8.97 -6.96
CA MET A 242 -14.54 -8.46 -5.63
C MET A 242 -14.69 -6.93 -5.64
N THR A 243 -13.64 -6.21 -5.31
CA THR A 243 -13.68 -4.76 -5.08
C THR A 243 -13.96 -3.94 -6.34
N HIS A 244 -13.59 -4.45 -7.51
CA HIS A 244 -13.74 -3.77 -8.80
C HIS A 244 -14.69 -4.51 -9.77
N ARG A 245 -15.54 -5.39 -9.25
CA ARG A 245 -16.49 -6.18 -10.09
C ARG A 245 -17.45 -5.30 -10.88
N ASN A 246 -17.79 -4.14 -10.36
CA ASN A 246 -18.72 -3.18 -10.99
C ASN A 246 -18.01 -2.10 -11.81
N THR A 247 -16.66 -2.11 -11.84
CA THR A 247 -15.86 -1.19 -12.64
C THR A 247 -15.78 -1.72 -14.08
N PRO A 248 -16.03 -0.90 -15.12
CA PRO A 248 -15.83 -1.30 -16.49
C PRO A 248 -14.43 -1.88 -16.71
N ARG A 249 -14.36 -2.97 -17.51
CA ARG A 249 -13.11 -3.72 -17.70
C ARG A 249 -11.97 -2.83 -18.21
N GLU A 250 -12.27 -1.92 -19.14
CA GLU A 250 -11.26 -1.00 -19.69
C GLU A 250 -10.69 -0.06 -18.64
N GLU A 251 -11.53 0.52 -17.78
CA GLU A 251 -11.09 1.38 -16.67
C GLU A 251 -10.26 0.59 -15.67
N ARG A 252 -10.64 -0.65 -15.38
CA ARG A 252 -9.93 -1.54 -14.48
C ARG A 252 -8.54 -1.89 -15.02
N LEU A 253 -8.44 -2.22 -16.30
CA LEU A 253 -7.17 -2.49 -16.97
C LEU A 253 -6.27 -1.25 -17.03
N ALA A 254 -6.84 -0.06 -17.28
CA ALA A 254 -6.11 1.20 -17.24
C ALA A 254 -5.54 1.50 -15.84
N ALA A 255 -6.20 1.03 -14.79
CA ALA A 255 -5.71 1.10 -13.40
C ALA A 255 -4.72 -0.03 -13.04
N GLY A 256 -4.31 -0.87 -14.01
CA GLY A 256 -3.40 -1.99 -13.79
C GLY A 256 -4.03 -3.19 -13.07
N ILE A 257 -5.36 -3.23 -12.99
CA ILE A 257 -6.10 -4.34 -12.37
C ILE A 257 -6.60 -5.28 -13.48
N THR A 258 -5.80 -6.28 -13.76
CA THR A 258 -6.09 -7.28 -14.79
C THR A 258 -7.14 -8.30 -14.32
N ASP A 259 -7.55 -9.17 -15.25
CA ASP A 259 -8.52 -10.21 -14.94
C ASP A 259 -7.96 -11.32 -14.04
N GLY A 260 -6.64 -11.51 -14.04
CA GLY A 260 -5.96 -12.53 -13.24
C GLY A 260 -5.24 -12.02 -11.99
N LEU A 261 -5.32 -10.71 -11.72
CA LEU A 261 -4.60 -10.11 -10.60
C LEU A 261 -5.18 -10.58 -9.26
N VAL A 262 -4.31 -11.13 -8.43
CA VAL A 262 -4.58 -11.49 -7.03
C VAL A 262 -3.71 -10.62 -6.13
N ARG A 263 -4.28 -10.09 -5.05
CA ARG A 263 -3.54 -9.39 -4.00
C ARG A 263 -3.55 -10.22 -2.72
N LEU A 264 -2.38 -10.40 -2.14
CA LEU A 264 -2.15 -11.16 -0.92
C LEU A 264 -1.51 -10.26 0.14
N SER A 265 -2.10 -10.23 1.32
CA SER A 265 -1.49 -9.71 2.55
C SER A 265 -1.02 -10.90 3.35
N VAL A 266 0.26 -11.17 3.33
CA VAL A 266 0.84 -12.36 3.97
C VAL A 266 0.88 -12.17 5.48
N GLY A 267 0.31 -13.12 6.21
CA GLY A 267 0.25 -13.14 7.66
C GLY A 267 1.50 -13.72 8.34
N ILE A 268 1.35 -14.04 9.62
CA ILE A 268 2.44 -14.56 10.44
C ILE A 268 2.35 -16.09 10.72
N GLU A 269 1.44 -16.78 10.07
CA GLU A 269 1.27 -18.23 10.13
C GLU A 269 2.56 -18.94 9.67
N ASP A 270 2.60 -20.28 9.75
CA ASP A 270 3.74 -21.00 9.18
C ASP A 270 3.79 -20.80 7.66
N SER A 271 4.93 -20.33 7.17
CA SER A 271 5.09 -20.03 5.75
C SER A 271 4.99 -21.24 4.83
N THR A 272 5.24 -22.47 5.35
CA THR A 272 5.08 -23.71 4.59
C THR A 272 3.60 -24.00 4.36
N ASP A 273 2.77 -23.73 5.37
CA ASP A 273 1.33 -23.93 5.27
C ASP A 273 0.70 -22.89 4.34
N ILE A 274 1.09 -21.62 4.44
CA ILE A 274 0.65 -20.58 3.48
C ILE A 274 1.01 -20.97 2.04
N VAL A 275 2.25 -21.39 1.79
CA VAL A 275 2.70 -21.80 0.44
C VAL A 275 1.88 -23.00 -0.04
N ARG A 276 1.68 -24.02 0.79
CA ARG A 276 0.90 -25.21 0.43
C ARG A 276 -0.54 -24.87 0.08
N ASP A 277 -1.20 -24.00 0.87
CA ASP A 277 -2.56 -23.54 0.64
C ASP A 277 -2.69 -22.83 -0.71
N LEU A 278 -1.79 -21.87 -0.98
CA LEU A 278 -1.84 -21.07 -2.21
C LEU A 278 -1.54 -21.91 -3.47
N LEU A 279 -0.49 -22.74 -3.43
CA LEU A 279 -0.12 -23.56 -4.60
C LEU A 279 -1.16 -24.62 -4.86
N GLY A 280 -1.69 -25.29 -3.84
CA GLY A 280 -2.79 -26.25 -3.98
C GLY A 280 -4.08 -25.62 -4.54
N ALA A 281 -4.37 -24.36 -4.19
CA ALA A 281 -5.51 -23.63 -4.73
C ALA A 281 -5.34 -23.23 -6.21
N ILE A 282 -4.11 -23.08 -6.69
CA ILE A 282 -3.82 -22.80 -8.12
C ILE A 282 -3.91 -24.08 -8.97
N GLU A 283 -3.40 -25.22 -8.46
CA GLU A 283 -3.29 -26.49 -9.21
C GLU A 283 -4.62 -27.19 -9.45
N GLY A 284 -5.52 -27.14 -8.53
CA GLY A 284 -6.81 -27.81 -8.58
C GLY A 284 -7.87 -27.04 -9.32
#